data_a500863957ed1a92e57af76b696e1d98
#
_entry.id   a500863957ed1a92e57af76b696e1d98
#
_cell.length_a   1.000
_cell.length_b   1.000
_cell.length_c   1.000
_cell.angle_alpha   90.00
_cell.angle_beta   90.00
_cell.angle_gamma   90.00
#
_symmetry.space_group_name_H-M   'P 1'
#
loop_
_entity.id
_entity.type
_entity.pdbx_description
1 polymer ?
#
loop_
_entity_poly.entity_id
_entity_poly.type
_entity_poly.pdbx_seq_one_letter_code
_entity_poly.pdbx_strand_id
1 'polypeptide(L)'
;MIREYTYCKGDTQMSGIIICKTKTADNPYTFLNTKISVYSYEELCYYIFNNMVLIGSDDLADRLSTWLREAIDMNDLADKIDLLNSKNAYIQDIMVEILTYGEFYSKDEVKVFMDECKKIRTLKPYEVDKKRADSYMMYKHYIKADAIYDDIIDYKESRGEFDEFLGNIYHNKGVALAGNLQL
;
A
#
# COMPACT_ATOMS: atom_id res chain seq x y z
N MET A 1 -11.85 16.77 12.02
CA MET A 1 -12.92 15.83 11.62
C MET A 1 -12.51 14.44 12.04
N ILE A 2 -13.40 13.64 12.63
CA ILE A 2 -13.10 12.27 13.08
C ILE A 2 -13.66 11.34 12.01
N ARG A 3 -12.84 10.44 11.46
CA ARG A 3 -13.29 9.39 10.54
C ARG A 3 -12.92 8.02 11.09
N GLU A 4 -13.85 7.09 10.99
CA GLU A 4 -13.62 5.69 11.34
C GLU A 4 -13.07 4.94 10.12
N TYR A 5 -11.95 4.25 10.31
CA TYR A 5 -11.39 3.32 9.34
C TYR A 5 -11.38 1.91 9.91
N THR A 6 -11.92 0.98 9.15
CA THR A 6 -11.86 -0.44 9.51
C THR A 6 -10.57 -1.03 8.95
N TYR A 7 -9.71 -1.50 9.82
CA TYR A 7 -8.44 -2.14 9.49
C TYR A 7 -8.44 -3.59 9.96
N CYS A 8 -8.07 -4.50 9.06
CA CYS A 8 -7.85 -5.92 9.38
C CYS A 8 -6.35 -6.19 9.54
N LYS A 9 -5.87 -6.38 10.76
CA LYS A 9 -4.51 -6.85 11.04
C LYS A 9 -4.63 -8.23 11.68
N GLY A 10 -4.41 -9.30 10.87
CA GLY A 10 -4.62 -10.66 11.35
C GLY A 10 -6.02 -10.84 11.93
N ASP A 11 -6.33 -11.90 12.62
CA ASP A 11 -7.66 -12.26 13.13
C ASP A 11 -8.37 -11.25 14.06
N THR A 12 -7.89 -10.02 14.15
CA THR A 12 -8.51 -8.96 14.95
C THR A 12 -8.88 -7.77 14.07
N GLN A 13 -10.17 -7.55 13.88
CA GLN A 13 -10.72 -6.36 13.27
C GLN A 13 -10.56 -5.20 14.26
N MET A 14 -9.55 -4.36 14.05
CA MET A 14 -9.37 -3.14 14.86
C MET A 14 -9.97 -1.97 14.08
N SER A 15 -11.09 -1.45 14.54
CA SER A 15 -11.59 -0.14 14.14
C SER A 15 -10.77 0.91 14.89
N GLY A 16 -9.93 1.64 14.18
CA GLY A 16 -9.15 2.77 14.72
C GLY A 16 -9.77 4.10 14.32
N ILE A 17 -9.82 5.04 15.22
CA ILE A 17 -10.17 6.44 14.93
C ILE A 17 -8.88 7.16 14.59
N ILE A 18 -8.78 7.71 13.37
CA ILE A 18 -7.68 8.61 12.99
C ILE A 18 -8.09 10.04 13.36
N ILE A 19 -7.32 10.65 14.27
CA ILE A 19 -7.48 12.05 14.63
C ILE A 19 -6.62 12.87 13.68
N CYS A 20 -7.26 13.57 12.75
CA CYS A 20 -6.58 14.48 11.84
C CYS A 20 -6.23 15.79 12.58
N LYS A 21 -4.95 16.08 12.70
CA LYS A 21 -4.42 17.34 13.26
C LYS A 21 -4.11 18.35 12.16
N THR A 22 -3.87 17.85 10.94
CA THR A 22 -3.58 18.67 9.77
C THR A 22 -4.87 19.10 9.05
N LYS A 23 -4.74 20.00 8.09
CA LYS A 23 -5.83 20.42 7.21
C LYS A 23 -6.44 19.22 6.50
N THR A 24 -7.75 19.17 6.46
CA THR A 24 -8.50 18.16 5.71
C THR A 24 -8.86 18.73 4.33
N ALA A 25 -8.59 17.98 3.28
CA ALA A 25 -8.91 18.35 1.90
C ALA A 25 -10.41 18.24 1.60
N ASP A 26 -10.94 19.18 0.81
CA ASP A 26 -12.28 19.05 0.24
C ASP A 26 -12.31 17.98 -0.88
N ASN A 27 -11.24 17.94 -1.69
CA ASN A 27 -11.03 16.95 -2.73
C ASN A 27 -9.97 15.95 -2.30
N PRO A 28 -10.31 14.64 -2.18
CA PRO A 28 -9.38 13.64 -1.69
C PRO A 28 -8.31 13.29 -2.70
N TYR A 29 -7.18 12.79 -2.20
CA TYR A 29 -6.26 12.00 -2.99
C TYR A 29 -6.75 10.56 -3.10
N THR A 30 -6.84 10.04 -4.33
CA THR A 30 -7.30 8.66 -4.56
C THR A 30 -6.19 7.82 -5.15
N PHE A 31 -5.84 6.72 -4.48
CA PHE A 31 -4.86 5.75 -4.93
C PHE A 31 -5.36 4.96 -6.15
N LEU A 32 -4.49 4.79 -7.15
CA LEU A 32 -4.88 4.22 -8.45
C LEU A 32 -5.27 2.74 -8.35
N ASN A 33 -4.52 2.00 -7.55
CA ASN A 33 -4.67 0.54 -7.48
C ASN A 33 -5.86 0.09 -6.64
N THR A 34 -6.10 0.72 -5.51
CA THR A 34 -7.15 0.32 -4.55
C THR A 34 -8.42 1.15 -4.65
N LYS A 35 -8.35 2.32 -5.32
CA LYS A 35 -9.42 3.33 -5.36
C LYS A 35 -9.79 3.87 -3.98
N ILE A 36 -8.93 3.70 -2.99
CA ILE A 36 -9.10 4.29 -1.66
C ILE A 36 -8.74 5.77 -1.73
N SER A 37 -9.58 6.58 -1.10
CA SER A 37 -9.44 8.04 -1.03
C SER A 37 -9.02 8.46 0.37
N VAL A 38 -8.02 9.36 0.46
CA VAL A 38 -7.54 9.97 1.70
C VAL A 38 -7.74 11.48 1.63
N TYR A 39 -8.07 12.09 2.76
CA TYR A 39 -8.46 13.50 2.85
C TYR A 39 -7.53 14.32 3.75
N SER A 40 -6.58 13.69 4.41
CA SER A 40 -5.61 14.35 5.30
C SER A 40 -4.25 13.69 5.21
N TYR A 41 -3.25 14.37 5.76
CA TYR A 41 -1.91 13.82 5.88
C TYR A 41 -1.87 12.56 6.75
N GLU A 42 -2.62 12.52 7.84
CA GLU A 42 -2.67 11.37 8.74
C GLU A 42 -3.30 10.16 8.06
N GLU A 43 -4.35 10.36 7.25
CA GLU A 43 -4.95 9.29 6.45
C GLU A 43 -3.98 8.78 5.38
N LEU A 44 -3.23 9.69 4.74
CA LEU A 44 -2.17 9.33 3.80
C LEU A 44 -1.09 8.48 4.47
N CYS A 45 -0.59 8.91 5.63
CA CYS A 45 0.40 8.16 6.39
C CYS A 45 -0.12 6.76 6.79
N TYR A 46 -1.35 6.71 7.29
CA TYR A 46 -1.98 5.44 7.68
C TYR A 46 -2.10 4.49 6.49
N TYR A 47 -2.55 4.99 5.35
CA TYR A 47 -2.67 4.18 4.14
C TYR A 47 -1.32 3.66 3.68
N ILE A 48 -0.30 4.51 3.60
CA ILE A 48 1.06 4.12 3.18
C ILE A 48 1.63 3.04 4.11
N PHE A 49 1.52 3.25 5.42
CA PHE A 49 2.07 2.33 6.41
C PHE A 49 1.50 0.91 6.29
N ASN A 50 0.21 0.82 5.99
CA ASN A 50 -0.50 -0.46 5.95
C ASN A 50 -0.57 -1.10 4.54
N ASN A 51 -0.21 -0.37 3.47
CA ASN A 51 -0.44 -0.81 2.10
C ASN A 51 0.78 -0.67 1.18
N MET A 52 1.97 -0.75 1.74
CA MET A 52 3.25 -0.52 1.03
C MET A 52 3.32 -1.23 -0.33
N VAL A 53 2.89 -2.50 -0.41
CA VAL A 53 2.99 -3.32 -1.63
C VAL A 53 1.93 -2.99 -2.69
N LEU A 54 0.89 -2.23 -2.34
CA LEU A 54 -0.17 -1.82 -3.26
C LEU A 54 0.08 -0.45 -3.90
N ILE A 55 1.05 0.30 -3.39
CA ILE A 55 1.37 1.65 -3.85
C ILE A 55 2.33 1.55 -5.03
N GLY A 56 1.93 2.13 -6.17
CA GLY A 56 2.76 2.24 -7.36
C GLY A 56 3.56 3.55 -7.41
N SER A 57 4.56 3.61 -8.30
CA SER A 57 5.31 4.86 -8.54
C SER A 57 4.39 6.02 -8.92
N ASP A 58 3.37 5.75 -9.73
CA ASP A 58 2.42 6.75 -10.19
C ASP A 58 1.54 7.32 -9.05
N ASP A 59 1.41 6.58 -7.94
CA ASP A 59 0.72 7.06 -6.75
C ASP A 59 1.57 8.07 -5.95
N LEU A 60 2.89 8.06 -6.07
CA LEU A 60 3.80 8.97 -5.35
C LEU A 60 4.51 9.98 -6.28
N ALA A 61 4.02 10.15 -7.50
CA ALA A 61 4.51 11.10 -8.48
C ALA A 61 3.82 12.49 -8.34
N ASP A 62 3.89 13.30 -9.38
CA ASP A 62 3.40 14.69 -9.44
C ASP A 62 1.96 14.89 -8.95
N ARG A 63 1.10 13.87 -9.09
CA ARG A 63 -0.27 13.93 -8.59
C ARG A 63 -0.35 14.08 -7.07
N LEU A 64 0.55 13.40 -6.34
CA LEU A 64 0.58 13.48 -4.88
C LEU A 64 1.14 14.83 -4.44
N SER A 65 2.25 15.29 -5.01
CA SER A 65 2.84 16.58 -4.66
C SER A 65 1.90 17.74 -5.00
N THR A 66 1.17 17.69 -6.12
CA THR A 66 0.12 18.66 -6.45
C THR A 66 -0.98 18.67 -5.39
N TRP A 67 -1.49 17.50 -5.00
CA TRP A 67 -2.54 17.41 -3.97
C TRP A 67 -2.05 17.90 -2.60
N LEU A 68 -0.82 17.57 -2.22
CA LEU A 68 -0.23 18.06 -0.97
C LEU A 68 -0.16 19.59 -0.92
N ARG A 69 0.20 20.25 -2.04
CA ARG A 69 0.26 21.71 -2.15
C ARG A 69 -1.12 22.33 -2.13
N GLU A 70 -1.99 21.92 -3.04
CA GLU A 70 -3.24 22.61 -3.33
C GLU A 70 -4.35 22.28 -2.33
N ALA A 71 -4.41 21.04 -1.83
CA ALA A 71 -5.50 20.59 -0.99
C ALA A 71 -5.22 20.72 0.51
N ILE A 72 -4.00 20.45 0.95
CA ILE A 72 -3.67 20.42 2.39
C ILE A 72 -2.51 21.34 2.81
N ASP A 73 -2.02 22.20 1.93
CA ASP A 73 -1.01 23.24 2.18
C ASP A 73 0.36 22.72 2.66
N MET A 74 0.75 21.50 2.27
CA MET A 74 2.02 20.85 2.66
C MET A 74 3.10 21.05 1.59
N ASN A 75 3.48 22.31 1.32
CA ASN A 75 4.42 22.67 0.26
C ASN A 75 5.81 22.04 0.45
N ASP A 76 6.36 22.11 1.66
CA ASP A 76 7.71 21.60 1.95
C ASP A 76 7.81 20.08 1.75
N LEU A 77 6.76 19.33 2.10
CA LEU A 77 6.71 17.89 1.86
C LEU A 77 6.60 17.59 0.36
N ALA A 78 5.78 18.35 -0.36
CA ALA A 78 5.64 18.21 -1.80
C ALA A 78 6.97 18.47 -2.53
N ASP A 79 7.72 19.51 -2.13
CA ASP A 79 9.03 19.83 -2.70
C ASP A 79 10.06 18.72 -2.45
N LYS A 80 10.03 18.10 -1.28
CA LYS A 80 10.88 16.95 -0.97
C LYS A 80 10.54 15.72 -1.82
N ILE A 81 9.25 15.43 -2.03
CA ILE A 81 8.79 14.33 -2.89
C ILE A 81 9.24 14.57 -4.33
N ASP A 82 9.06 15.79 -4.86
CA ASP A 82 9.49 16.14 -6.21
C ASP A 82 11.02 16.00 -6.38
N LEU A 83 11.78 16.41 -5.36
CA LEU A 83 13.22 16.23 -5.35
C LEU A 83 13.64 14.76 -5.37
N LEU A 84 12.95 13.91 -4.59
CA LEU A 84 13.22 12.46 -4.58
C LEU A 84 12.85 11.82 -5.93
N ASN A 85 11.71 12.19 -6.51
CA ASN A 85 11.28 11.72 -7.83
C ASN A 85 12.27 12.14 -8.93
N SER A 86 12.76 13.37 -8.91
CA SER A 86 13.76 13.87 -9.87
C SER A 86 15.09 13.12 -9.81
N LYS A 87 15.42 12.55 -8.66
CA LYS A 87 16.61 11.72 -8.42
C LYS A 87 16.38 10.23 -8.70
N ASN A 88 15.21 9.84 -9.17
CA ASN A 88 14.79 8.44 -9.32
C ASN A 88 14.98 7.63 -8.04
N ALA A 89 14.64 8.21 -6.88
CA ALA A 89 14.70 7.53 -5.59
C ALA A 89 13.76 6.31 -5.58
N TYR A 90 14.09 5.31 -4.75
CA TYR A 90 13.16 4.19 -4.57
C TYR A 90 11.86 4.66 -3.95
N ILE A 91 10.74 4.07 -4.39
CA ILE A 91 9.40 4.38 -3.90
C ILE A 91 9.30 4.27 -2.36
N GLN A 92 10.02 3.32 -1.76
CA GLN A 92 10.07 3.16 -0.31
C GLN A 92 10.74 4.33 0.40
N ASP A 93 11.71 4.99 -0.24
CA ASP A 93 12.40 6.15 0.35
C ASP A 93 11.46 7.36 0.38
N ILE A 94 10.61 7.51 -0.66
CA ILE A 94 9.54 8.51 -0.69
C ILE A 94 8.50 8.23 0.40
N MET A 95 8.08 6.96 0.56
CA MET A 95 7.16 6.58 1.63
C MET A 95 7.72 6.93 3.02
N VAL A 96 9.01 6.63 3.26
CA VAL A 96 9.68 6.95 4.52
C VAL A 96 9.72 8.47 4.76
N GLU A 97 10.02 9.28 3.74
CA GLU A 97 9.99 10.74 3.85
C GLU A 97 8.60 11.23 4.25
N ILE A 98 7.53 10.69 3.63
CA ILE A 98 6.15 11.04 4.00
C ILE A 98 5.88 10.68 5.46
N LEU A 99 6.22 9.47 5.90
CA LEU A 99 5.93 8.99 7.26
C LEU A 99 6.71 9.72 8.35
N THR A 100 7.88 10.29 8.02
CA THR A 100 8.72 11.01 8.97
C THR A 100 8.43 12.50 9.06
N TYR A 101 7.73 13.07 8.08
CA TYR A 101 7.57 14.51 7.96
C TYR A 101 6.75 15.14 9.09
N GLY A 102 5.60 14.57 9.45
CA GLY A 102 4.62 15.20 10.35
C GLY A 102 4.42 14.48 11.69
N GLU A 103 5.34 13.62 12.11
CA GLU A 103 5.32 12.94 13.42
C GLU A 103 4.02 12.18 13.74
N PHE A 104 3.28 11.74 12.70
CA PHE A 104 2.07 10.92 12.91
C PHE A 104 2.42 9.55 13.49
N TYR A 105 3.51 8.96 13.00
CA TYR A 105 4.12 7.75 13.56
C TYR A 105 5.35 8.10 14.41
N SER A 106 5.58 7.34 15.46
CA SER A 106 6.79 7.42 16.28
C SER A 106 8.02 6.96 15.47
N LYS A 107 9.21 7.36 15.90
CA LYS A 107 10.46 6.93 15.27
C LYS A 107 10.63 5.41 15.27
N ASP A 108 10.12 4.72 16.30
CA ASP A 108 10.20 3.26 16.39
C ASP A 108 9.28 2.59 15.38
N GLU A 109 8.05 3.11 15.18
CA GLU A 109 7.13 2.61 14.16
C GLU A 109 7.68 2.83 12.75
N VAL A 110 8.22 4.01 12.45
CA VAL A 110 8.88 4.28 11.17
C VAL A 110 10.07 3.36 10.95
N LYS A 111 10.84 3.04 11.99
CA LYS A 111 11.94 2.08 11.91
C LYS A 111 11.44 0.68 11.53
N VAL A 112 10.34 0.21 12.14
CA VAL A 112 9.70 -1.07 11.76
C VAL A 112 9.30 -1.04 10.28
N PHE A 113 8.68 0.05 9.80
CA PHE A 113 8.33 0.21 8.39
C PHE A 113 9.56 0.14 7.48
N MET A 114 10.66 0.84 7.83
CA MET A 114 11.91 0.80 7.08
C MET A 114 12.51 -0.61 7.00
N ASP A 115 12.43 -1.38 8.08
CA ASP A 115 12.94 -2.75 8.11
C ASP A 115 12.07 -3.68 7.25
N GLU A 116 10.75 -3.48 7.20
CA GLU A 116 9.88 -4.18 6.24
C GLU A 116 10.19 -3.78 4.79
N CYS A 117 10.45 -2.49 4.50
CA CYS A 117 10.91 -2.05 3.17
C CYS A 117 12.17 -2.79 2.72
N LYS A 118 13.16 -2.93 3.63
CA LYS A 118 14.40 -3.68 3.34
C LYS A 118 14.11 -5.15 3.03
N LYS A 119 13.26 -5.81 3.83
CA LYS A 119 12.86 -7.20 3.59
C LYS A 119 12.22 -7.36 2.21
N ILE A 120 11.28 -6.48 1.84
CA ILE A 120 10.60 -6.54 0.53
C ILE A 120 11.60 -6.42 -0.61
N ARG A 121 12.62 -5.56 -0.49
CA ARG A 121 13.69 -5.42 -1.50
C ARG A 121 14.52 -6.69 -1.71
N THR A 122 14.55 -7.60 -0.73
CA THR A 122 15.28 -8.87 -0.83
C THR A 122 14.43 -10.03 -1.34
N LEU A 123 13.12 -9.86 -1.43
CA LEU A 123 12.21 -10.88 -1.94
C LEU A 123 12.36 -11.05 -3.45
N LYS A 124 12.06 -12.25 -3.93
CA LYS A 124 11.92 -12.50 -5.35
C LYS A 124 10.63 -11.84 -5.88
N PRO A 125 10.56 -11.44 -7.16
CA PRO A 125 9.39 -10.76 -7.73
C PRO A 125 8.07 -11.46 -7.40
N TYR A 126 7.98 -12.78 -7.59
CA TYR A 126 6.76 -13.54 -7.33
C TYR A 126 6.36 -13.59 -5.83
N GLU A 127 7.32 -13.42 -4.90
CA GLU A 127 7.03 -13.33 -3.47
C GLU A 127 6.44 -11.97 -3.12
N VAL A 128 6.88 -10.90 -3.79
CA VAL A 128 6.28 -9.56 -3.69
C VAL A 128 4.88 -9.57 -4.29
N ASP A 129 4.71 -10.22 -5.45
CA ASP A 129 3.41 -10.36 -6.12
C ASP A 129 2.42 -11.13 -5.25
N LYS A 130 2.87 -12.21 -4.58
CA LYS A 130 2.03 -12.88 -3.57
C LYS A 130 1.55 -11.93 -2.49
N LYS A 131 2.45 -11.14 -1.88
CA LYS A 131 2.06 -10.14 -0.86
C LYS A 131 1.05 -9.14 -1.41
N ARG A 132 1.20 -8.72 -2.67
CA ARG A 132 0.28 -7.82 -3.35
C ARG A 132 -1.10 -8.45 -3.55
N ALA A 133 -1.15 -9.70 -4.02
CA ALA A 133 -2.38 -10.46 -4.19
C ALA A 133 -3.09 -10.68 -2.83
N ASP A 134 -2.35 -11.10 -1.80
CA ASP A 134 -2.88 -11.27 -0.45
C ASP A 134 -3.48 -9.95 0.09
N SER A 135 -2.83 -8.81 -0.18
CA SER A 135 -3.35 -7.49 0.20
C SER A 135 -4.63 -7.14 -0.58
N TYR A 136 -4.72 -7.46 -1.87
CA TYR A 136 -5.96 -7.29 -2.62
C TYR A 136 -7.11 -8.15 -2.08
N MET A 137 -6.82 -9.36 -1.59
CA MET A 137 -7.81 -10.21 -0.91
C MET A 137 -8.42 -9.52 0.31
N MET A 138 -7.59 -8.84 1.13
CA MET A 138 -8.07 -8.08 2.29
C MET A 138 -9.05 -6.97 1.92
N TYR A 139 -8.88 -6.34 0.75
CA TYR A 139 -9.77 -5.31 0.22
C TYR A 139 -10.90 -5.86 -0.65
N LYS A 140 -11.09 -7.18 -0.69
CA LYS A 140 -12.09 -7.87 -1.54
C LYS A 140 -11.95 -7.57 -3.04
N HIS A 141 -10.77 -7.18 -3.48
CA HIS A 141 -10.44 -7.04 -4.91
C HIS A 141 -10.07 -8.40 -5.51
N TYR A 142 -10.98 -9.36 -5.40
CA TYR A 142 -10.75 -10.77 -5.74
C TYR A 142 -10.27 -10.98 -7.17
N ILE A 143 -10.83 -10.25 -8.15
CA ILE A 143 -10.41 -10.35 -9.56
C ILE A 143 -8.95 -9.96 -9.75
N LYS A 144 -8.47 -8.91 -9.04
CA LYS A 144 -7.07 -8.49 -9.11
C LYS A 144 -6.14 -9.49 -8.44
N ALA A 145 -6.56 -10.02 -7.29
CA ALA A 145 -5.79 -11.05 -6.59
C ALA A 145 -5.67 -12.32 -7.44
N ASP A 146 -6.78 -12.77 -8.04
CA ASP A 146 -6.83 -13.96 -8.91
C ASP A 146 -5.87 -13.83 -10.08
N ALA A 147 -5.89 -12.70 -10.81
CA ALA A 147 -4.97 -12.46 -11.92
C ALA A 147 -3.50 -12.54 -11.52
N ILE A 148 -3.13 -11.97 -10.36
CA ILE A 148 -1.74 -12.03 -9.86
C ILE A 148 -1.36 -13.46 -9.45
N TYR A 149 -2.28 -14.23 -8.85
CA TYR A 149 -2.02 -15.64 -8.55
C TYR A 149 -1.82 -16.47 -9.81
N ASP A 150 -2.55 -16.19 -10.90
CA ASP A 150 -2.33 -16.83 -12.20
C ASP A 150 -0.93 -16.54 -12.73
N ASP A 151 -0.49 -15.30 -12.72
CA ASP A 151 0.87 -14.92 -13.16
C ASP A 151 1.96 -15.68 -12.37
N ILE A 152 1.76 -15.84 -11.05
CA ILE A 152 2.69 -16.59 -10.19
C ILE A 152 2.67 -18.09 -10.55
N ILE A 153 1.50 -18.67 -10.77
CA ILE A 153 1.35 -20.08 -11.13
C ILE A 153 2.07 -20.34 -12.45
N ASP A 154 1.77 -19.56 -13.48
CA ASP A 154 2.37 -19.69 -14.82
C ASP A 154 3.90 -19.57 -14.75
N TYR A 155 4.42 -18.63 -13.96
CA TYR A 155 5.85 -18.47 -13.77
C TYR A 155 6.49 -19.71 -13.14
N LYS A 156 5.90 -20.27 -12.08
CA LYS A 156 6.44 -21.42 -11.34
C LYS A 156 6.33 -22.71 -12.15
N GLU A 157 5.17 -22.96 -12.78
CA GLU A 157 4.92 -24.16 -13.59
C GLU A 157 5.80 -24.22 -14.82
N SER A 158 6.02 -23.09 -15.51
CA SER A 158 6.92 -23.02 -16.68
C SER A 158 8.36 -23.43 -16.34
N ARG A 159 8.73 -23.39 -15.05
CA ARG A 159 10.05 -23.78 -14.53
C ARG A 159 10.07 -25.16 -13.87
N GLY A 160 8.90 -25.82 -13.77
CA GLY A 160 8.78 -27.11 -13.08
C GLY A 160 8.97 -27.00 -11.56
N GLU A 161 8.71 -25.83 -10.98
CA GLU A 161 8.89 -25.54 -9.55
C GLU A 161 7.61 -25.82 -8.76
N PHE A 162 7.36 -27.11 -8.48
CA PHE A 162 6.19 -27.59 -7.71
C PHE A 162 6.58 -27.74 -6.23
N ASP A 163 6.37 -26.69 -5.44
CA ASP A 163 6.72 -26.62 -4.03
C ASP A 163 5.51 -26.21 -3.15
N GLU A 164 5.69 -26.19 -1.83
CA GLU A 164 4.67 -25.77 -0.87
C GLU A 164 4.18 -24.32 -1.14
N PHE A 165 5.07 -23.45 -1.60
CA PHE A 165 4.70 -22.08 -1.95
C PHE A 165 3.65 -22.07 -3.06
N LEU A 166 3.84 -22.86 -4.13
CA LEU A 166 2.87 -22.98 -5.22
C LEU A 166 1.55 -23.58 -4.73
N GLY A 167 1.59 -24.55 -3.83
CA GLY A 167 0.38 -25.12 -3.19
C GLY A 167 -0.43 -24.05 -2.44
N ASN A 168 0.25 -23.15 -1.70
CA ASN A 168 -0.38 -22.04 -1.02
C ASN A 168 -0.98 -21.00 -2.01
N ILE A 169 -0.35 -20.78 -3.17
CA ILE A 169 -0.91 -19.91 -4.22
C ILE A 169 -2.22 -20.48 -4.76
N TYR A 170 -2.26 -21.78 -5.09
CA TYR A 170 -3.50 -22.44 -5.55
C TYR A 170 -4.61 -22.35 -4.51
N HIS A 171 -4.28 -22.55 -3.23
CA HIS A 171 -5.27 -22.39 -2.14
C HIS A 171 -5.84 -20.96 -2.11
N ASN A 172 -4.98 -19.95 -2.09
CA ASN A 172 -5.40 -18.55 -2.03
C ASN A 172 -6.21 -18.14 -3.28
N LYS A 173 -5.81 -18.65 -4.47
CA LYS A 173 -6.59 -18.46 -5.71
C LYS A 173 -7.99 -19.07 -5.58
N GLY A 174 -8.12 -20.26 -5.03
CA GLY A 174 -9.42 -20.87 -4.77
C GLY A 174 -10.31 -20.02 -3.87
N VAL A 175 -9.73 -19.42 -2.83
CA VAL A 175 -10.44 -18.46 -1.94
C VAL A 175 -10.84 -17.20 -2.70
N ALA A 176 -9.98 -16.66 -3.58
CA ALA A 176 -10.29 -15.48 -4.40
C ALA A 176 -11.48 -15.75 -5.32
N LEU A 177 -11.47 -16.89 -6.01
CA LEU A 177 -12.58 -17.31 -6.89
C LEU A 177 -13.90 -17.49 -6.10
N ALA A 178 -13.85 -18.14 -4.93
CA ALA A 178 -15.02 -18.29 -4.08
C ALA A 178 -15.57 -16.93 -3.59
N GLY A 179 -14.67 -16.00 -3.22
CA GLY A 179 -15.04 -14.65 -2.84
C GLY A 179 -15.68 -13.85 -3.97
N ASN A 180 -15.19 -14.01 -5.21
CA ASN A 180 -15.76 -13.34 -6.38
C ASN A 180 -17.16 -13.85 -6.75
N LEU A 181 -17.49 -15.10 -6.43
CA LEU A 181 -18.82 -15.68 -6.70
C LEU A 181 -19.88 -15.22 -5.68
N GLN A 182 -19.47 -14.65 -4.55
CA GLN A 182 -20.38 -14.19 -3.49
C GLN A 182 -20.76 -12.70 -3.63
N LEU A 183 -20.21 -11.99 -4.60
CA LEU A 183 -20.50 -10.59 -4.93
C LEU A 183 -21.53 -10.50 -6.04
#